data_961f725c4dfba4689bab0e5b07b6054c
#
_entry.id   961f725c4dfba4689bab0e5b07b6054c
#
_cell.length_a   1.000
_cell.length_b   1.000
_cell.length_c   1.000
_cell.angle_alpha   90.00
_cell.angle_beta   90.00
_cell.angle_gamma   90.00
#
_symmetry.space_group_name_H-M   'P 1'
#
loop_
_entity.id
_entity.type
_entity.pdbx_description
1 polymer ?
#
loop_
_entity_poly.entity_id
_entity_poly.type
_entity_poly.pdbx_seq_one_letter_code
_entity_poly.pdbx_strand_id
1 'polypeptide(L)'
;MLGLAVGIDYSLFILNRHRRQLKAGVELQESIGLANGTSGNAVVFAGITVVLALLALNLTGVGFLGLMGSAGALAIVVAVSVALTLVPAVLGLAKEKVLTKKERAARAATGLSSTPEQVHALEEANASHKPVFANKRPWVVIIGVVTVLMIVAVPALSMRLALPDGGAEASDSTAFKSYTLISEAFGPGSNGSLVAIVDVPEQLDQIAELQLQADVSERLFALDNVSAVLPGGVSTSGLDLMFVLVPEFGPTSAETEQLVFDIRELEKVFPAELNANIEVTGIAAVNIDISQKLADVLPLYLGTVVILSFLLLILVFRSLIVPLVATGGFLLTVGA
;
A
#
# COMPACT_ATOMS: atom_id res chain seq x y z
N MET A 1 -4.78 -3.19 12.08
CA MET A 1 -5.67 -2.14 11.56
C MET A 1 -6.52 -2.63 10.39
N LEU A 2 -5.93 -3.09 9.26
CA LEU A 2 -6.67 -3.52 8.06
C LEU A 2 -7.75 -4.59 8.37
N GLY A 3 -7.39 -5.68 9.07
CA GLY A 3 -8.33 -6.74 9.41
C GLY A 3 -9.50 -6.29 10.30
N LEU A 4 -9.26 -5.32 11.20
CA LEU A 4 -10.32 -4.75 12.04
C LEU A 4 -11.29 -3.89 11.19
N ALA A 5 -10.76 -3.00 10.35
CA ALA A 5 -11.58 -2.13 9.49
C ALA A 5 -12.48 -2.96 8.57
N VAL A 6 -11.88 -3.92 7.84
CA VAL A 6 -12.61 -4.81 6.94
C VAL A 6 -13.59 -5.72 7.69
N GLY A 7 -13.22 -6.23 8.88
CA GLY A 7 -14.09 -7.05 9.73
C GLY A 7 -15.34 -6.31 10.20
N ILE A 8 -15.20 -5.02 10.56
CA ILE A 8 -16.32 -4.16 10.91
C ILE A 8 -17.25 -3.96 9.71
N ASP A 9 -16.71 -3.60 8.56
CA ASP A 9 -17.51 -3.35 7.35
C ASP A 9 -18.29 -4.59 6.92
N TYR A 10 -17.64 -5.76 6.90
CA TYR A 10 -18.30 -7.01 6.56
C TYR A 10 -19.38 -7.39 7.56
N SER A 11 -19.12 -7.21 8.85
CA SER A 11 -20.10 -7.43 9.92
C SER A 11 -21.29 -6.49 9.80
N LEU A 12 -21.07 -5.20 9.51
CA LEU A 12 -22.13 -4.21 9.30
C LEU A 12 -22.98 -4.54 8.08
N PHE A 13 -22.39 -5.11 7.03
CA PHE A 13 -23.12 -5.48 5.83
C PHE A 13 -24.14 -6.60 6.13
N ILE A 14 -23.73 -7.65 6.84
CA ILE A 14 -24.60 -8.75 7.28
C ILE A 14 -25.65 -8.23 8.27
N LEU A 15 -25.22 -7.45 9.27
CA LEU A 15 -26.10 -6.86 10.27
C LEU A 15 -27.20 -5.98 9.65
N ASN A 16 -26.85 -5.09 8.71
CA ASN A 16 -27.81 -4.21 8.06
C ASN A 16 -28.83 -5.01 7.24
N ARG A 17 -28.41 -6.06 6.55
CA ARG A 17 -29.33 -6.94 5.81
C ARG A 17 -30.29 -7.64 6.75
N HIS A 18 -29.79 -8.24 7.83
CA HIS A 18 -30.60 -8.85 8.88
C HIS A 18 -31.60 -7.85 9.49
N ARG A 19 -31.16 -6.64 9.86
CA ARG A 19 -32.05 -5.60 10.41
C ARG A 19 -33.17 -5.22 9.46
N ARG A 20 -32.89 -5.08 8.14
CA ARG A 20 -33.93 -4.77 7.15
C ARG A 20 -34.99 -5.85 7.07
N GLN A 21 -34.55 -7.11 7.04
CA GLN A 21 -35.47 -8.27 6.98
C GLN A 21 -36.30 -8.38 8.26
N LEU A 22 -35.70 -8.19 9.43
CA LEU A 22 -36.45 -8.14 10.70
C LEU A 22 -37.52 -7.05 10.73
N LYS A 23 -37.20 -5.84 10.24
CA LYS A 23 -38.16 -4.73 10.13
C LYS A 23 -39.33 -5.06 9.19
N ALA A 24 -39.05 -5.83 8.14
CA ALA A 24 -40.07 -6.27 7.18
C ALA A 24 -40.92 -7.44 7.70
N GLY A 25 -40.68 -7.96 8.92
CA GLY A 25 -41.48 -9.01 9.53
C GLY A 25 -40.97 -10.44 9.33
N VAL A 26 -39.78 -10.63 8.73
CA VAL A 26 -39.17 -11.96 8.56
C VAL A 26 -38.86 -12.57 9.95
N GLU A 27 -39.00 -13.87 10.10
CA GLU A 27 -38.65 -14.58 11.33
C GLU A 27 -37.14 -14.46 11.65
N LEU A 28 -36.78 -14.51 12.92
CA LEU A 28 -35.41 -14.25 13.40
C LEU A 28 -34.39 -15.19 12.77
N GLN A 29 -34.63 -16.50 12.84
CA GLN A 29 -33.68 -17.51 12.35
C GLN A 29 -33.56 -17.44 10.81
N GLU A 30 -34.68 -17.32 10.12
CA GLU A 30 -34.74 -17.17 8.66
C GLU A 30 -34.02 -15.91 8.19
N SER A 31 -34.21 -14.78 8.88
CA SER A 31 -33.52 -13.53 8.61
C SER A 31 -32.00 -13.62 8.77
N ILE A 32 -31.49 -14.35 9.78
CA ILE A 32 -30.06 -14.58 9.93
C ILE A 32 -29.53 -15.46 8.78
N GLY A 33 -30.23 -16.55 8.47
CA GLY A 33 -29.85 -17.46 7.37
C GLY A 33 -29.80 -16.74 6.02
N LEU A 34 -30.84 -15.95 5.69
CA LEU A 34 -30.94 -15.17 4.45
C LEU A 34 -29.88 -14.07 4.39
N ALA A 35 -29.62 -13.36 5.48
CA ALA A 35 -28.58 -12.32 5.53
C ALA A 35 -27.20 -12.92 5.31
N ASN A 36 -26.91 -14.07 5.94
CA ASN A 36 -25.63 -14.75 5.75
C ASN A 36 -25.53 -15.41 4.36
N GLY A 37 -26.59 -15.98 3.82
CA GLY A 37 -26.61 -16.58 2.48
C GLY A 37 -26.47 -15.55 1.34
N THR A 38 -27.00 -14.33 1.51
CA THR A 38 -26.92 -13.27 0.47
C THR A 38 -25.73 -12.33 0.67
N SER A 39 -25.72 -11.60 1.79
CA SER A 39 -24.65 -10.66 2.10
C SER A 39 -23.35 -11.37 2.46
N GLY A 40 -23.41 -12.55 3.09
CA GLY A 40 -22.23 -13.35 3.41
C GLY A 40 -21.53 -13.86 2.14
N ASN A 41 -22.25 -14.26 1.09
CA ASN A 41 -21.63 -14.60 -0.18
C ASN A 41 -20.85 -13.40 -0.77
N ALA A 42 -21.43 -12.20 -0.74
CA ALA A 42 -20.73 -10.99 -1.18
C ALA A 42 -19.46 -10.72 -0.35
N VAL A 43 -19.52 -10.96 0.98
CA VAL A 43 -18.37 -10.83 1.90
C VAL A 43 -17.28 -11.85 1.56
N VAL A 44 -17.63 -13.10 1.24
CA VAL A 44 -16.65 -14.13 0.80
C VAL A 44 -15.93 -13.68 -0.46
N PHE A 45 -16.67 -13.26 -1.48
CA PHE A 45 -16.05 -12.83 -2.74
C PHE A 45 -15.17 -11.58 -2.58
N ALA A 46 -15.66 -10.58 -1.84
CA ALA A 46 -14.88 -9.40 -1.55
C ALA A 46 -13.61 -9.76 -0.74
N GLY A 47 -13.73 -10.65 0.25
CA GLY A 47 -12.60 -11.13 1.03
C GLY A 47 -11.57 -11.87 0.18
N ILE A 48 -11.99 -12.78 -0.69
CA ILE A 48 -11.10 -13.49 -1.62
C ILE A 48 -10.35 -12.49 -2.51
N THR A 49 -11.03 -11.47 -3.04
CA THR A 49 -10.38 -10.45 -3.88
C THR A 49 -9.29 -9.72 -3.12
N VAL A 50 -9.55 -9.31 -1.87
CA VAL A 50 -8.56 -8.63 -1.02
C VAL A 50 -7.40 -9.56 -0.67
N VAL A 51 -7.68 -10.83 -0.33
CA VAL A 51 -6.64 -11.83 -0.04
C VAL A 51 -5.72 -12.03 -1.26
N LEU A 52 -6.28 -12.18 -2.45
CA LEU A 52 -5.50 -12.32 -3.68
C LEU A 52 -4.64 -11.07 -3.96
N ALA A 53 -5.20 -9.87 -3.79
CA ALA A 53 -4.46 -8.62 -3.95
C ALA A 53 -3.29 -8.50 -2.95
N LEU A 54 -3.50 -8.89 -1.69
CA LEU A 54 -2.45 -8.86 -0.66
C LEU A 54 -1.37 -9.93 -0.91
N LEU A 55 -1.76 -11.14 -1.33
CA LEU A 55 -0.80 -12.19 -1.68
C LEU A 55 0.03 -11.83 -2.93
N ALA A 56 -0.55 -11.07 -3.87
CA ALA A 56 0.17 -10.58 -5.04
C ALA A 56 1.36 -9.66 -4.69
N LEU A 57 1.41 -9.07 -3.47
CA LEU A 57 2.58 -8.33 -2.99
C LEU A 57 3.85 -9.19 -2.92
N ASN A 58 3.73 -10.52 -2.81
CA ASN A 58 4.89 -11.41 -2.88
C ASN A 58 5.56 -11.41 -4.27
N LEU A 59 4.86 -11.00 -5.33
CA LEU A 59 5.42 -10.88 -6.68
C LEU A 59 6.41 -9.71 -6.80
N THR A 60 6.37 -8.76 -5.87
CA THR A 60 7.29 -7.59 -5.90
C THR A 60 8.75 -7.99 -5.66
N GLY A 61 9.01 -9.17 -5.06
CA GLY A 61 10.34 -9.59 -4.67
C GLY A 61 10.97 -8.73 -3.56
N VAL A 62 10.21 -7.81 -2.95
CA VAL A 62 10.63 -7.02 -1.79
C VAL A 62 10.17 -7.75 -0.53
N GLY A 63 11.12 -8.31 0.24
CA GLY A 63 10.83 -9.26 1.32
C GLY A 63 9.85 -8.73 2.37
N PHE A 64 9.98 -7.48 2.82
CA PHE A 64 9.07 -6.91 3.82
C PHE A 64 7.64 -6.71 3.28
N LEU A 65 7.47 -6.36 1.98
CA LEU A 65 6.15 -6.23 1.35
C LEU A 65 5.45 -7.58 1.23
N GLY A 66 6.17 -8.63 0.84
CA GLY A 66 5.64 -10.00 0.80
C GLY A 66 5.17 -10.46 2.18
N LEU A 67 5.96 -10.19 3.23
CA LEU A 67 5.59 -10.50 4.61
C LEU A 67 4.34 -9.74 5.04
N MET A 68 4.28 -8.41 4.80
CA MET A 68 3.12 -7.59 5.11
C MET A 68 1.87 -8.05 4.34
N GLY A 69 2.02 -8.38 3.06
CA GLY A 69 0.94 -8.91 2.23
C GLY A 69 0.40 -10.23 2.76
N SER A 70 1.27 -11.15 3.11
CA SER A 70 0.88 -12.47 3.65
C SER A 70 0.21 -12.35 5.01
N ALA A 71 0.75 -11.53 5.92
CA ALA A 71 0.13 -11.26 7.22
C ALA A 71 -1.22 -10.55 7.07
N GLY A 72 -1.32 -9.57 6.16
CA GLY A 72 -2.57 -8.91 5.82
C GLY A 72 -3.62 -9.86 5.26
N ALA A 73 -3.24 -10.75 4.34
CA ALA A 73 -4.12 -11.77 3.79
C ALA A 73 -4.68 -12.70 4.87
N LEU A 74 -3.84 -13.15 5.79
CA LEU A 74 -4.28 -13.96 6.94
C LEU A 74 -5.28 -13.19 7.83
N ALA A 75 -5.01 -11.92 8.10
CA ALA A 75 -5.91 -11.06 8.87
C ALA A 75 -7.29 -10.92 8.20
N ILE A 76 -7.35 -10.81 6.87
CA ILE A 76 -8.62 -10.77 6.12
C ILE A 76 -9.34 -12.12 6.18
N VAL A 77 -8.64 -13.25 6.04
CA VAL A 77 -9.26 -14.59 6.18
C VAL A 77 -9.91 -14.74 7.55
N VAL A 78 -9.24 -14.30 8.62
CA VAL A 78 -9.80 -14.31 9.98
C VAL A 78 -11.01 -13.37 10.06
N ALA A 79 -10.93 -12.14 9.52
CA ALA A 79 -12.03 -11.18 9.54
C ALA A 79 -13.28 -11.71 8.82
N VAL A 80 -13.11 -12.32 7.63
CA VAL A 80 -14.21 -12.96 6.88
C VAL A 80 -14.80 -14.13 7.69
N SER A 81 -13.96 -14.98 8.27
CA SER A 81 -14.41 -16.11 9.08
C SER A 81 -15.24 -15.65 10.29
N VAL A 82 -14.80 -14.59 10.98
CA VAL A 82 -15.54 -13.98 12.09
C VAL A 82 -16.88 -13.40 11.61
N ALA A 83 -16.89 -12.68 10.48
CA ALA A 83 -18.11 -12.10 9.93
C ALA A 83 -19.16 -13.17 9.57
N LEU A 84 -18.72 -14.32 9.04
CA LEU A 84 -19.62 -15.39 8.59
C LEU A 84 -20.06 -16.34 9.71
N THR A 85 -19.34 -16.42 10.82
CA THR A 85 -19.62 -17.37 11.91
C THR A 85 -20.03 -16.66 13.19
N LEU A 86 -19.15 -15.82 13.74
CA LEU A 86 -19.40 -15.17 15.02
C LEU A 86 -20.53 -14.13 14.93
N VAL A 87 -20.59 -13.35 13.85
CA VAL A 87 -21.63 -12.32 13.71
C VAL A 87 -23.03 -12.95 13.66
N PRO A 88 -23.34 -13.95 12.81
CA PRO A 88 -24.64 -14.64 12.85
C PRO A 88 -24.96 -15.26 14.22
N ALA A 89 -23.98 -15.85 14.90
CA ALA A 89 -24.18 -16.40 16.25
C ALA A 89 -24.55 -15.30 17.26
N VAL A 90 -23.85 -14.17 17.25
CA VAL A 90 -24.16 -13.03 18.14
C VAL A 90 -25.54 -12.43 17.80
N LEU A 91 -25.92 -12.36 16.52
CA LEU A 91 -27.25 -11.92 16.11
C LEU A 91 -28.35 -12.83 16.64
N GLY A 92 -28.13 -14.14 16.64
CA GLY A 92 -29.04 -15.14 17.28
C GLY A 92 -29.20 -14.92 18.77
N LEU A 93 -28.13 -14.58 19.48
CA LEU A 93 -28.16 -14.26 20.90
C LEU A 93 -28.79 -12.88 21.18
N ALA A 94 -28.49 -11.87 20.37
CA ALA A 94 -29.03 -10.53 20.54
C ALA A 94 -30.52 -10.44 20.20
N LYS A 95 -31.04 -11.36 19.39
CA LYS A 95 -32.44 -11.44 18.97
C LYS A 95 -32.92 -10.05 18.45
N GLU A 96 -34.12 -9.68 18.87
CA GLU A 96 -34.71 -8.38 18.47
C GLU A 96 -34.08 -7.14 19.12
N LYS A 97 -33.07 -7.30 20.01
CA LYS A 97 -32.34 -6.18 20.60
C LYS A 97 -31.53 -5.41 19.59
N VAL A 98 -31.28 -5.98 18.43
CA VAL A 98 -30.64 -5.33 17.27
C VAL A 98 -31.47 -4.20 16.71
N LEU A 99 -32.79 -4.21 16.92
CA LEU A 99 -33.74 -3.16 16.56
C LEU A 99 -33.90 -2.15 17.69
N THR A 100 -34.16 -0.89 17.34
CA THR A 100 -34.53 0.14 18.31
C THR A 100 -35.90 -0.17 18.95
N LYS A 101 -36.20 0.44 20.12
CA LYS A 101 -37.49 0.24 20.80
C LYS A 101 -38.67 0.58 19.88
N LYS A 102 -38.57 1.64 19.07
CA LYS A 102 -39.60 2.07 18.13
C LYS A 102 -39.80 1.07 17.00
N GLU A 103 -38.72 0.53 16.45
CA GLU A 103 -38.75 -0.48 15.38
C GLU A 103 -39.34 -1.81 15.87
N ARG A 104 -39.04 -2.21 17.11
CA ARG A 104 -39.62 -3.41 17.73
C ARG A 104 -41.13 -3.25 17.94
N ALA A 105 -41.56 -2.09 18.44
CA ALA A 105 -42.97 -1.82 18.61
C ALA A 105 -43.74 -1.82 17.26
N ALA A 106 -43.16 -1.25 16.23
CA ALA A 106 -43.74 -1.28 14.90
C ALA A 106 -43.83 -2.69 14.30
N ARG A 107 -42.78 -3.52 14.50
CA ARG A 107 -42.80 -4.94 14.12
C ARG A 107 -43.88 -5.73 14.84
N ALA A 108 -44.01 -5.53 16.13
CA ALA A 108 -45.06 -6.22 16.95
C ALA A 108 -46.48 -5.82 16.53
N ALA A 109 -46.67 -4.59 16.05
CA ALA A 109 -47.97 -4.11 15.56
C ALA A 109 -48.34 -4.65 14.16
N THR A 110 -47.31 -4.91 13.30
CA THR A 110 -47.53 -5.37 11.91
C THR A 110 -47.69 -6.91 11.84
N GLY A 111 -47.29 -7.64 12.86
CA GLY A 111 -47.35 -9.11 12.90
C GLY A 111 -46.21 -9.78 12.10
N LEU A 112 -45.94 -11.05 12.42
CA LEU A 112 -44.97 -11.90 11.70
C LEU A 112 -45.67 -12.51 10.49
N SER A 113 -45.54 -11.91 9.29
CA SER A 113 -46.21 -12.51 8.14
C SER A 113 -45.60 -12.15 6.76
N SER A 114 -44.43 -11.55 6.70
CA SER A 114 -43.82 -11.25 5.40
C SER A 114 -42.89 -12.40 4.96
N THR A 115 -43.21 -13.03 3.83
CA THR A 115 -42.29 -13.95 3.19
C THR A 115 -41.07 -13.21 2.61
N PRO A 116 -39.92 -13.87 2.43
CA PRO A 116 -38.74 -13.25 1.80
C PRO A 116 -39.02 -12.60 0.46
N GLU A 117 -39.92 -13.17 -0.35
CA GLU A 117 -40.36 -12.64 -1.65
C GLU A 117 -41.12 -11.30 -1.49
N GLN A 118 -42.00 -11.21 -0.48
CA GLN A 118 -42.75 -9.98 -0.19
C GLN A 118 -41.81 -8.86 0.29
N VAL A 119 -40.76 -9.21 1.06
CA VAL A 119 -39.73 -8.25 1.47
C VAL A 119 -38.94 -7.71 0.29
N HIS A 120 -38.55 -8.60 -0.66
CA HIS A 120 -37.93 -8.17 -1.90
C HIS A 120 -38.79 -7.23 -2.72
N ALA A 121 -40.08 -7.56 -2.88
CA ALA A 121 -41.01 -6.70 -3.59
C ALA A 121 -41.23 -5.32 -2.90
N LEU A 122 -41.23 -5.29 -1.56
CA LEU A 122 -41.31 -4.04 -0.79
C LEU A 122 -39.99 -3.21 -0.87
N GLU A 123 -38.84 -3.87 -0.87
CA GLU A 123 -37.55 -3.23 -1.06
C GLU A 123 -37.44 -2.60 -2.47
N GLU A 124 -37.85 -3.31 -3.51
CA GLU A 124 -37.89 -2.80 -4.89
C GLU A 124 -38.88 -1.64 -5.03
N ALA A 125 -40.07 -1.75 -4.45
CA ALA A 125 -41.08 -0.68 -4.46
C ALA A 125 -40.59 0.59 -3.73
N ASN A 126 -39.86 0.46 -2.61
CA ASN A 126 -39.31 1.57 -1.87
C ASN A 126 -38.00 2.15 -2.47
N ALA A 127 -37.25 1.37 -3.24
CA ALA A 127 -36.03 1.83 -3.92
C ALA A 127 -36.32 2.79 -5.10
N SER A 128 -37.54 2.75 -5.65
CA SER A 128 -37.87 3.45 -6.90
C SER A 128 -38.25 4.94 -6.77
N HIS A 129 -38.19 5.57 -5.59
CA HIS A 129 -38.95 6.82 -5.36
C HIS A 129 -38.18 8.13 -5.26
N LYS A 130 -36.87 8.17 -5.45
CA LYS A 130 -36.18 9.48 -5.62
C LYS A 130 -35.18 9.39 -6.76
N PRO A 131 -35.48 9.99 -7.91
CA PRO A 131 -34.48 10.09 -8.97
C PRO A 131 -33.31 10.94 -8.46
N VAL A 132 -32.19 10.28 -8.15
CA VAL A 132 -30.95 10.96 -7.83
C VAL A 132 -30.49 11.71 -9.08
N PHE A 133 -29.91 12.88 -8.94
CA PHE A 133 -29.39 13.70 -10.05
C PHE A 133 -28.55 12.87 -11.05
N ALA A 134 -27.80 11.88 -10.53
CA ALA A 134 -27.02 10.92 -11.33
C ALA A 134 -27.87 10.14 -12.34
N ASN A 135 -29.11 9.76 -12.02
CA ASN A 135 -29.98 9.05 -12.93
C ASN A 135 -30.59 9.96 -14.02
N LYS A 136 -30.73 11.25 -13.75
CA LYS A 136 -31.28 12.21 -14.73
C LYS A 136 -30.25 12.64 -15.78
N ARG A 137 -28.95 12.74 -15.42
CA ARG A 137 -27.88 13.16 -16.31
C ARG A 137 -26.58 12.35 -16.03
N PRO A 138 -26.57 11.05 -16.32
CA PRO A 138 -25.45 10.17 -15.96
C PRO A 138 -24.13 10.62 -16.60
N TRP A 139 -24.16 11.09 -17.84
CA TRP A 139 -22.94 11.55 -18.53
C TRP A 139 -22.32 12.78 -17.88
N VAL A 140 -23.12 13.72 -17.37
CA VAL A 140 -22.62 14.92 -16.65
C VAL A 140 -21.92 14.49 -15.35
N VAL A 141 -22.50 13.53 -14.65
CA VAL A 141 -21.89 13.00 -13.41
C VAL A 141 -20.61 12.25 -13.70
N ILE A 142 -20.60 11.37 -14.72
CA ILE A 142 -19.39 10.63 -15.11
C ILE A 142 -18.28 11.59 -15.51
N ILE A 143 -18.55 12.54 -16.42
CA ILE A 143 -17.56 13.52 -16.87
C ILE A 143 -17.07 14.35 -15.68
N GLY A 144 -17.97 14.81 -14.81
CA GLY A 144 -17.60 15.59 -13.63
C GLY A 144 -16.68 14.81 -12.67
N VAL A 145 -17.02 13.57 -12.36
CA VAL A 145 -16.18 12.72 -11.48
C VAL A 145 -14.83 12.43 -12.12
N VAL A 146 -14.81 12.04 -13.41
CA VAL A 146 -13.55 11.78 -14.13
C VAL A 146 -12.68 13.03 -14.17
N THR A 147 -13.25 14.20 -14.44
CA THR A 147 -12.50 15.47 -14.46
C THR A 147 -11.91 15.79 -13.08
N VAL A 148 -12.67 15.62 -12.01
CA VAL A 148 -12.16 15.83 -10.64
C VAL A 148 -11.03 14.85 -10.32
N LEU A 149 -11.19 13.57 -10.63
CA LEU A 149 -10.14 12.56 -10.43
C LEU A 149 -8.89 12.88 -11.24
N MET A 150 -9.03 13.31 -12.49
CA MET A 150 -7.88 13.71 -13.32
C MET A 150 -7.14 14.92 -12.76
N ILE A 151 -7.86 15.91 -12.20
CA ILE A 151 -7.22 17.07 -11.55
C ILE A 151 -6.47 16.63 -10.29
N VAL A 152 -7.05 15.74 -9.49
CA VAL A 152 -6.42 15.19 -8.29
C VAL A 152 -5.20 14.31 -8.63
N ALA A 153 -5.22 13.66 -9.81
CA ALA A 153 -4.12 12.84 -10.31
C ALA A 153 -2.88 13.65 -10.76
N VAL A 154 -3.03 14.93 -11.09
CA VAL A 154 -1.89 15.74 -11.61
C VAL A 154 -0.67 15.73 -10.69
N PRO A 155 -0.77 15.91 -9.35
CA PRO A 155 0.38 15.83 -8.46
C PRO A 155 1.08 14.47 -8.45
N ALA A 156 0.37 13.37 -8.77
CA ALA A 156 0.96 12.04 -8.79
C ALA A 156 2.02 11.88 -9.90
N LEU A 157 1.97 12.70 -10.96
CA LEU A 157 2.97 12.70 -12.04
C LEU A 157 4.35 13.18 -11.58
N SER A 158 4.40 13.95 -10.49
CA SER A 158 5.64 14.45 -9.89
C SER A 158 5.99 13.76 -8.57
N MET A 159 5.22 12.75 -8.17
CA MET A 159 5.43 12.02 -6.92
C MET A 159 6.68 11.15 -7.02
N ARG A 160 7.56 11.26 -6.02
CA ARG A 160 8.71 10.38 -5.85
C ARG A 160 8.40 9.35 -4.78
N LEU A 161 8.67 8.11 -5.10
CA LEU A 161 8.59 7.03 -4.13
C LEU A 161 9.87 7.06 -3.30
N ALA A 162 9.74 7.25 -1.99
CA ALA A 162 10.85 7.17 -1.05
C ALA A 162 10.34 6.54 0.25
N LEU A 163 11.21 5.83 0.95
CA LEU A 163 10.88 5.39 2.31
C LEU A 163 10.88 6.61 3.24
N PRO A 164 9.92 6.69 4.17
CA PRO A 164 9.86 7.79 5.12
C PRO A 164 11.11 7.81 6.01
N ASP A 165 11.70 8.98 6.17
CA ASP A 165 12.81 9.28 7.06
C ASP A 165 12.37 10.11 8.27
N GLY A 166 13.31 10.55 9.11
CA GLY A 166 13.01 11.40 10.26
C GLY A 166 12.35 12.73 9.91
N GLY A 167 12.56 13.23 8.69
CA GLY A 167 11.92 14.46 8.17
C GLY A 167 10.44 14.31 7.82
N ALA A 168 9.96 13.08 7.62
CA ALA A 168 8.56 12.77 7.36
C ALA A 168 7.74 12.54 8.65
N GLU A 169 8.40 12.49 9.81
CA GLU A 169 7.75 12.28 11.09
C GLU A 169 7.03 13.53 11.60
N ALA A 170 6.18 13.37 12.61
CA ALA A 170 5.48 14.50 13.23
C ALA A 170 6.47 15.53 13.81
N SER A 171 6.21 16.81 13.62
CA SER A 171 7.12 17.92 13.98
C SER A 171 7.46 18.01 15.49
N ASP A 172 6.65 17.42 16.35
CA ASP A 172 6.88 17.32 17.80
C ASP A 172 7.66 16.06 18.20
N SER A 173 7.86 15.11 17.27
CA SER A 173 8.60 13.87 17.54
C SER A 173 10.09 14.12 17.75
N THR A 174 10.74 13.24 18.49
CA THR A 174 12.18 13.28 18.71
C THR A 174 12.94 13.00 17.41
N ALA A 175 12.41 12.14 16.55
CA ALA A 175 13.01 11.81 15.27
C ALA A 175 13.08 13.03 14.36
N PHE A 176 11.96 13.77 14.20
CA PHE A 176 11.94 15.01 13.42
C PHE A 176 12.92 16.07 13.95
N LYS A 177 12.92 16.29 15.27
CA LYS A 177 13.83 17.25 15.91
C LYS A 177 15.30 16.90 15.70
N SER A 178 15.66 15.61 15.85
CA SER A 178 17.04 15.16 15.59
C SER A 178 17.41 15.33 14.11
N TYR A 179 16.51 14.96 13.19
CA TYR A 179 16.71 15.14 11.76
C TYR A 179 16.96 16.61 11.40
N THR A 180 16.14 17.51 11.94
CA THR A 180 16.26 18.96 11.68
C THR A 180 17.56 19.53 12.25
N LEU A 181 17.91 19.16 13.49
CA LEU A 181 19.16 19.62 14.11
C LEU A 181 20.41 19.16 13.35
N ILE A 182 20.41 17.92 12.85
CA ILE A 182 21.50 17.39 12.03
C ILE A 182 21.56 18.16 10.70
N SER A 183 20.40 18.38 10.04
CA SER A 183 20.34 19.15 8.80
C SER A 183 20.85 20.57 8.95
N GLU A 184 20.50 21.25 10.04
CA GLU A 184 20.92 22.63 10.31
C GLU A 184 22.40 22.75 10.68
N ALA A 185 22.92 21.76 11.43
CA ALA A 185 24.30 21.81 11.92
C ALA A 185 25.32 21.29 10.90
N PHE A 186 24.99 20.27 10.12
CA PHE A 186 25.92 19.54 9.27
C PHE A 186 25.51 19.47 7.79
N GLY A 187 24.39 20.09 7.44
CA GLY A 187 23.81 20.02 6.10
C GLY A 187 22.81 18.87 5.94
N PRO A 188 21.85 19.02 5.02
CA PRO A 188 20.75 18.06 4.83
C PRO A 188 21.22 16.66 4.42
N GLY A 189 22.32 16.55 3.68
CA GLY A 189 22.89 15.28 3.24
C GLY A 189 23.46 14.41 4.37
N SER A 190 23.78 15.02 5.54
CA SER A 190 24.26 14.29 6.72
C SER A 190 23.23 13.30 7.29
N ASN A 191 21.95 13.48 6.99
CA ASN A 191 20.88 12.53 7.34
C ASN A 191 20.79 11.32 6.38
N GLY A 192 21.56 11.33 5.30
CA GLY A 192 21.54 10.28 4.26
C GLY A 192 22.92 9.96 3.71
N SER A 193 23.93 9.89 4.59
CA SER A 193 25.30 9.54 4.19
C SER A 193 25.31 8.22 3.40
N LEU A 194 26.12 8.22 2.34
CA LEU A 194 26.40 7.03 1.53
C LEU A 194 27.67 6.37 2.04
N VAL A 195 27.78 5.08 1.83
CA VAL A 195 28.98 4.31 2.12
C VAL A 195 29.47 3.66 0.83
N ALA A 196 30.66 4.00 0.40
CA ALA A 196 31.32 3.29 -0.70
C ALA A 196 32.30 2.28 -0.11
N ILE A 197 32.25 1.07 -0.63
CA ILE A 197 33.21 0.00 -0.32
C ILE A 197 34.07 -0.21 -1.56
N VAL A 198 35.37 -0.16 -1.38
CA VAL A 198 36.35 -0.40 -2.43
C VAL A 198 37.08 -1.69 -2.12
N ASP A 199 36.87 -2.69 -2.98
CA ASP A 199 37.48 -4.02 -2.88
C ASP A 199 38.73 -4.09 -3.74
N VAL A 200 39.83 -4.59 -3.18
CA VAL A 200 41.10 -4.80 -3.87
C VAL A 200 41.45 -6.29 -3.94
N PRO A 201 42.06 -6.79 -5.04
CA PRO A 201 42.31 -8.19 -5.23
C PRO A 201 43.40 -8.78 -4.29
N GLU A 202 44.27 -7.93 -3.75
CA GLU A 202 45.35 -8.29 -2.87
C GLU A 202 45.54 -7.28 -1.77
N GLN A 203 46.07 -7.72 -0.62
CA GLN A 203 46.42 -6.81 0.47
C GLN A 203 47.52 -5.83 0.01
N LEU A 204 47.25 -4.55 0.26
CA LEU A 204 48.18 -3.47 -0.05
C LEU A 204 49.14 -3.27 1.14
N ASP A 205 50.33 -2.78 0.85
CA ASP A 205 51.20 -2.22 1.89
C ASP A 205 50.63 -0.86 2.36
N GLN A 206 51.09 -0.39 3.48
CA GLN A 206 50.58 0.83 4.12
C GLN A 206 50.67 2.09 3.22
N ILE A 207 51.68 2.14 2.34
CA ILE A 207 51.91 3.28 1.44
C ILE A 207 50.94 3.21 0.29
N ALA A 208 50.79 2.04 -0.35
CA ALA A 208 49.85 1.80 -1.42
C ALA A 208 48.39 1.96 -0.95
N GLU A 209 48.06 1.52 0.26
CA GLU A 209 46.75 1.74 0.85
C GLU A 209 46.43 3.21 1.02
N LEU A 210 47.36 4.04 1.59
CA LEU A 210 47.16 5.49 1.72
C LEU A 210 47.05 6.19 0.37
N GLN A 211 47.80 5.75 -0.64
CA GLN A 211 47.70 6.30 -2.00
C GLN A 211 46.32 5.97 -2.61
N LEU A 212 45.88 4.73 -2.51
CA LEU A 212 44.55 4.33 -3.01
C LEU A 212 43.42 5.09 -2.26
N GLN A 213 43.56 5.25 -0.94
CA GLN A 213 42.59 6.05 -0.18
C GLN A 213 42.53 7.51 -0.67
N ALA A 214 43.66 8.11 -1.00
CA ALA A 214 43.72 9.47 -1.53
C ALA A 214 43.11 9.54 -2.94
N ASP A 215 43.50 8.66 -3.84
CA ASP A 215 43.02 8.61 -5.23
C ASP A 215 41.50 8.37 -5.30
N VAL A 216 40.99 7.44 -4.49
CA VAL A 216 39.55 7.17 -4.38
C VAL A 216 38.80 8.38 -3.81
N SER A 217 39.34 8.96 -2.72
CA SER A 217 38.72 10.14 -2.09
C SER A 217 38.64 11.34 -3.06
N GLU A 218 39.70 11.59 -3.84
CA GLU A 218 39.72 12.65 -4.85
C GLU A 218 38.67 12.43 -5.92
N ARG A 219 38.54 11.19 -6.44
CA ARG A 219 37.56 10.86 -7.46
C ARG A 219 36.12 10.95 -6.96
N LEU A 220 35.86 10.46 -5.75
CA LEU A 220 34.54 10.55 -5.15
C LEU A 220 34.16 12.00 -4.81
N PHE A 221 35.11 12.81 -4.38
CA PHE A 221 34.89 14.24 -4.10
C PHE A 221 34.72 15.08 -5.37
N ALA A 222 35.23 14.61 -6.52
CA ALA A 222 35.06 15.28 -7.81
C ALA A 222 33.66 15.06 -8.42
N LEU A 223 32.85 14.16 -7.86
CA LEU A 223 31.47 13.99 -8.28
C LEU A 223 30.61 15.18 -7.84
N ASP A 224 29.61 15.48 -8.66
CA ASP A 224 28.64 16.53 -8.32
C ASP A 224 27.84 16.14 -7.06
N ASN A 225 27.47 17.15 -6.27
CA ASN A 225 26.63 16.99 -5.07
C ASN A 225 27.30 16.21 -3.91
N VAL A 226 28.61 16.15 -3.85
CA VAL A 226 29.39 15.61 -2.73
C VAL A 226 29.90 16.76 -1.85
N SER A 227 29.45 16.77 -0.59
CA SER A 227 29.90 17.76 0.41
C SER A 227 31.18 17.33 1.11
N ALA A 228 31.35 16.05 1.40
CA ALA A 228 32.54 15.49 2.03
C ALA A 228 32.72 14.02 1.72
N VAL A 229 33.99 13.59 1.68
CA VAL A 229 34.40 12.19 1.60
C VAL A 229 35.34 11.90 2.77
N LEU A 230 35.02 10.89 3.57
CA LEU A 230 35.77 10.52 4.77
C LEU A 230 36.22 9.05 4.65
N PRO A 231 37.54 8.74 4.63
CA PRO A 231 37.98 7.37 4.79
C PRO A 231 37.48 6.81 6.13
N GLY A 232 36.71 5.71 6.08
CA GLY A 232 36.03 5.16 7.26
C GLY A 232 36.75 3.97 7.91
N GLY A 233 37.76 3.42 7.23
CA GLY A 233 38.56 2.31 7.74
C GLY A 233 38.81 1.21 6.71
N VAL A 234 39.54 0.19 7.14
CA VAL A 234 39.89 -0.98 6.35
C VAL A 234 39.38 -2.23 7.05
N SER A 235 38.91 -3.21 6.29
CA SER A 235 38.44 -4.48 6.82
C SER A 235 39.57 -5.28 7.49
N THR A 236 39.20 -6.23 8.35
CA THR A 236 40.17 -7.12 8.99
C THR A 236 40.93 -8.02 8.00
N SER A 237 40.38 -8.24 6.83
CA SER A 237 41.04 -8.95 5.72
C SER A 237 42.11 -8.08 5.04
N GLY A 238 42.02 -6.76 5.17
CA GLY A 238 42.84 -5.79 4.43
C GLY A 238 42.48 -5.65 2.95
N LEU A 239 41.35 -6.21 2.53
CA LEU A 239 40.93 -6.22 1.13
C LEU A 239 39.84 -5.17 0.83
N ASP A 240 39.12 -4.68 1.84
CA ASP A 240 38.00 -3.77 1.65
C ASP A 240 38.30 -2.43 2.36
N LEU A 241 38.22 -1.34 1.63
CA LEU A 241 38.35 0.01 2.15
C LEU A 241 36.96 0.65 2.17
N MET A 242 36.59 1.28 3.28
CA MET A 242 35.31 1.95 3.46
C MET A 242 35.48 3.47 3.36
N PHE A 243 34.59 4.11 2.63
CA PHE A 243 34.48 5.57 2.53
C PHE A 243 33.07 6.00 2.88
N VAL A 244 32.96 7.03 3.69
CA VAL A 244 31.67 7.67 3.99
C VAL A 244 31.57 8.94 3.17
N LEU A 245 30.55 9.02 2.31
CA LEU A 245 30.25 10.21 1.52
C LEU A 245 29.05 10.93 2.14
N VAL A 246 29.21 12.23 2.31
CA VAL A 246 28.12 13.10 2.72
C VAL A 246 27.62 13.84 1.49
N PRO A 247 26.40 13.55 1.00
CA PRO A 247 25.80 14.32 -0.08
C PRO A 247 25.58 15.78 0.32
N GLU A 248 25.45 16.67 -0.65
CA GLU A 248 25.07 18.07 -0.42
C GLU A 248 23.58 18.20 -0.09
N PHE A 249 22.75 17.34 -0.66
CA PHE A 249 21.30 17.34 -0.53
C PHE A 249 20.79 16.18 0.33
N GLY A 250 19.51 16.27 0.75
CA GLY A 250 18.89 15.27 1.61
C GLY A 250 18.72 13.89 0.95
N PRO A 251 18.47 12.83 1.75
CA PRO A 251 18.47 11.44 1.29
C PRO A 251 17.41 11.10 0.24
N THR A 252 16.36 11.91 0.13
CA THR A 252 15.24 11.68 -0.81
C THR A 252 15.27 12.63 -2.01
N SER A 253 16.33 13.42 -2.17
CA SER A 253 16.48 14.38 -3.27
C SER A 253 16.88 13.69 -4.58
N ALA A 254 16.61 14.37 -5.71
CA ALA A 254 17.02 13.90 -7.03
C ALA A 254 18.53 13.88 -7.20
N GLU A 255 19.15 14.85 -6.59
CA GLU A 255 20.60 15.08 -6.65
C GLU A 255 21.33 13.94 -5.93
N THR A 256 20.83 13.50 -4.77
CA THR A 256 21.38 12.33 -4.06
C THR A 256 21.12 11.03 -4.81
N GLU A 257 19.96 10.91 -5.47
CA GLU A 257 19.67 9.76 -6.35
C GLU A 257 20.66 9.71 -7.52
N GLN A 258 20.91 10.84 -8.18
CA GLN A 258 21.85 10.92 -9.27
C GLN A 258 23.27 10.59 -8.80
N LEU A 259 23.70 11.11 -7.66
CA LEU A 259 25.00 10.81 -7.08
C LEU A 259 25.21 9.30 -6.86
N VAL A 260 24.20 8.57 -6.40
CA VAL A 260 24.30 7.10 -6.26
C VAL A 260 24.53 6.44 -7.61
N PHE A 261 23.88 6.91 -8.69
CA PHE A 261 24.14 6.40 -10.05
C PHE A 261 25.54 6.74 -10.54
N ASP A 262 26.01 7.96 -10.30
CA ASP A 262 27.35 8.39 -10.71
C ASP A 262 28.44 7.56 -10.01
N ILE A 263 28.26 7.25 -8.72
CA ILE A 263 29.17 6.33 -8.01
C ILE A 263 29.15 4.93 -8.64
N ARG A 264 27.97 4.41 -9.01
CA ARG A 264 27.84 3.10 -9.68
C ARG A 264 28.47 3.07 -11.07
N GLU A 265 28.51 4.20 -11.78
CA GLU A 265 29.23 4.29 -13.06
C GLU A 265 30.75 4.14 -12.86
N LEU A 266 31.31 4.53 -11.71
CA LEU A 266 32.72 4.33 -11.38
C LEU A 266 33.10 2.83 -11.28
N GLU A 267 32.13 1.95 -11.00
CA GLU A 267 32.34 0.47 -11.02
C GLU A 267 32.90 0.01 -12.38
N LYS A 268 32.57 0.69 -13.48
CA LYS A 268 33.06 0.37 -14.82
C LYS A 268 34.48 0.84 -15.09
N VAL A 269 34.95 1.84 -14.34
CA VAL A 269 36.20 2.55 -14.58
C VAL A 269 37.29 2.10 -13.58
N PHE A 270 36.94 1.90 -12.32
CA PHE A 270 37.85 1.55 -11.24
C PHE A 270 38.69 0.29 -11.50
N PRO A 271 38.15 -0.82 -12.06
CA PRO A 271 38.96 -2.00 -12.34
C PRO A 271 40.11 -1.75 -13.31
N ALA A 272 39.90 -0.88 -14.30
CA ALA A 272 40.92 -0.58 -15.30
C ALA A 272 41.94 0.46 -14.82
N GLU A 273 41.56 1.40 -13.97
CA GLU A 273 42.40 2.51 -13.56
C GLU A 273 43.06 2.31 -12.20
N LEU A 274 42.36 1.68 -11.25
CA LEU A 274 42.81 1.52 -9.88
C LEU A 274 42.99 0.06 -9.46
N ASN A 275 42.72 -0.90 -10.36
CA ASN A 275 42.71 -2.34 -10.05
C ASN A 275 41.87 -2.66 -8.80
N ALA A 276 40.72 -1.99 -8.68
CA ALA A 276 39.81 -2.09 -7.54
C ALA A 276 38.37 -2.07 -8.03
N ASN A 277 37.45 -2.68 -7.30
CA ASN A 277 36.02 -2.55 -7.52
C ASN A 277 35.43 -1.55 -6.52
N ILE A 278 34.34 -0.88 -6.87
CA ILE A 278 33.61 0.02 -5.98
C ILE A 278 32.16 -0.35 -5.95
N GLU A 279 31.60 -0.45 -4.74
CA GLU A 279 30.17 -0.65 -4.51
C GLU A 279 29.66 0.47 -3.58
N VAL A 280 28.39 0.88 -3.77
CA VAL A 280 27.77 1.91 -2.94
C VAL A 280 26.58 1.34 -2.17
N THR A 281 26.51 1.67 -0.89
CA THR A 281 25.45 1.32 0.02
C THR A 281 25.12 2.51 0.97
N GLY A 282 24.38 2.28 2.01
CA GLY A 282 23.91 3.31 2.92
C GLY A 282 22.40 3.48 2.83
N ILE A 283 21.82 4.19 3.80
CA ILE A 283 20.37 4.32 3.92
C ILE A 283 19.75 4.94 2.66
N ALA A 284 20.38 5.99 2.11
CA ALA A 284 19.88 6.63 0.89
C ALA A 284 19.96 5.69 -0.32
N ALA A 285 21.07 4.99 -0.53
CA ALA A 285 21.23 4.02 -1.62
C ALA A 285 20.21 2.88 -1.54
N VAL A 286 20.02 2.30 -0.34
CA VAL A 286 19.01 1.26 -0.11
C VAL A 286 17.59 1.77 -0.40
N ASN A 287 17.26 3.00 0.01
CA ASN A 287 15.96 3.61 -0.26
C ASN A 287 15.72 3.80 -1.77
N ILE A 288 16.75 4.23 -2.51
CA ILE A 288 16.72 4.39 -3.96
C ILE A 288 16.47 3.02 -4.63
N ASP A 289 17.21 1.99 -4.23
CA ASP A 289 17.06 0.64 -4.79
C ASP A 289 15.67 0.05 -4.54
N ILE A 290 15.14 0.23 -3.32
CA ILE A 290 13.78 -0.20 -2.99
C ILE A 290 12.76 0.57 -3.82
N SER A 291 12.91 1.89 -3.95
CA SER A 291 12.00 2.74 -4.71
C SER A 291 11.97 2.38 -6.19
N GLN A 292 13.15 2.14 -6.79
CA GLN A 292 13.25 1.67 -8.16
C GLN A 292 12.60 0.30 -8.36
N LYS A 293 12.93 -0.65 -7.48
CA LYS A 293 12.33 -1.99 -7.54
C LYS A 293 10.82 -1.94 -7.40
N LEU A 294 10.29 -1.04 -6.56
CA LEU A 294 8.85 -0.81 -6.45
C LEU A 294 8.28 -0.24 -7.75
N ALA A 295 8.91 0.76 -8.34
CA ALA A 295 8.47 1.37 -9.60
C ALA A 295 8.47 0.35 -10.75
N ASP A 296 9.48 -0.50 -10.84
CA ASP A 296 9.60 -1.53 -11.88
C ASP A 296 8.54 -2.63 -11.74
N VAL A 297 8.21 -3.03 -10.52
CA VAL A 297 7.26 -4.13 -10.27
C VAL A 297 5.82 -3.62 -10.16
N LEU A 298 5.59 -2.33 -9.90
CA LEU A 298 4.26 -1.76 -9.73
C LEU A 298 3.32 -2.05 -10.91
N PRO A 299 3.72 -1.90 -12.20
CA PRO A 299 2.85 -2.22 -13.34
C PRO A 299 2.46 -3.69 -13.38
N LEU A 300 3.39 -4.60 -13.11
CA LEU A 300 3.14 -6.05 -13.06
C LEU A 300 2.19 -6.40 -11.91
N TYR A 301 2.41 -5.83 -10.74
CA TYR A 301 1.55 -6.01 -9.56
C TYR A 301 0.12 -5.53 -9.84
N LEU A 302 -0.03 -4.29 -10.31
CA LEU A 302 -1.34 -3.72 -10.64
C LEU A 302 -2.05 -4.53 -11.73
N GLY A 303 -1.31 -4.90 -12.79
CA GLY A 303 -1.86 -5.75 -13.85
C GLY A 303 -2.37 -7.08 -13.33
N THR A 304 -1.60 -7.74 -12.47
CA THR A 304 -1.99 -9.02 -11.85
C THR A 304 -3.25 -8.87 -11.00
N VAL A 305 -3.31 -7.86 -10.13
CA VAL A 305 -4.46 -7.61 -9.27
C VAL A 305 -5.71 -7.29 -10.09
N VAL A 306 -5.57 -6.45 -11.12
CA VAL A 306 -6.66 -6.09 -12.03
C VAL A 306 -7.20 -7.32 -12.77
N ILE A 307 -6.32 -8.14 -13.34
CA ILE A 307 -6.71 -9.36 -14.07
C ILE A 307 -7.41 -10.35 -13.14
N LEU A 308 -6.83 -10.63 -11.97
CA LEU A 308 -7.43 -11.55 -10.99
C LEU A 308 -8.79 -11.05 -10.51
N SER A 309 -8.91 -9.76 -10.16
CA SER A 309 -10.17 -9.15 -9.75
C SER A 309 -11.21 -9.19 -10.87
N PHE A 310 -10.82 -8.90 -12.10
CA PHE A 310 -11.67 -8.95 -13.27
C PHE A 310 -12.23 -10.37 -13.53
N LEU A 311 -11.35 -11.38 -13.50
CA LEU A 311 -11.74 -12.79 -13.67
C LEU A 311 -12.70 -13.24 -12.55
N LEU A 312 -12.41 -12.86 -11.31
CA LEU A 312 -13.27 -13.19 -10.17
C LEU A 312 -14.63 -12.53 -10.28
N LEU A 313 -14.70 -11.26 -10.68
CA LEU A 313 -15.96 -10.55 -10.90
C LEU A 313 -16.78 -11.17 -12.06
N ILE A 314 -16.15 -11.61 -13.15
CA ILE A 314 -16.83 -12.34 -14.22
C ILE A 314 -17.47 -13.62 -13.68
N LEU A 315 -16.72 -14.37 -12.89
CA LEU A 315 -17.20 -15.64 -12.31
C LEU A 315 -18.40 -15.42 -11.37
N VAL A 316 -18.36 -14.34 -10.59
CA VAL A 316 -19.44 -13.99 -9.64
C VAL A 316 -20.67 -13.45 -10.32
N PHE A 317 -20.50 -12.44 -11.18
CA PHE A 317 -21.63 -11.74 -11.79
C PHE A 317 -22.11 -12.37 -13.10
N ARG A 318 -21.35 -13.32 -13.66
CA ARG A 318 -21.65 -13.94 -14.96
C ARG A 318 -21.96 -12.90 -16.05
N SER A 319 -21.30 -11.78 -16.00
CA SER A 319 -21.45 -10.62 -16.89
C SER A 319 -20.07 -10.02 -17.16
N LEU A 320 -19.84 -9.51 -18.38
CA LEU A 320 -18.60 -8.79 -18.73
C LEU A 320 -18.70 -7.29 -18.46
N ILE A 321 -19.90 -6.74 -18.50
CA ILE A 321 -20.13 -5.29 -18.37
C ILE A 321 -19.87 -4.82 -16.94
N VAL A 322 -20.36 -5.57 -15.94
CA VAL A 322 -20.21 -5.20 -14.52
C VAL A 322 -18.73 -5.15 -14.10
N PRO A 323 -17.91 -6.19 -14.39
CA PRO A 323 -16.49 -6.14 -14.15
C PRO A 323 -15.76 -5.01 -14.87
N LEU A 324 -16.10 -4.73 -16.14
CA LEU A 324 -15.49 -3.64 -16.90
C LEU A 324 -15.72 -2.28 -16.24
N VAL A 325 -16.94 -1.99 -15.81
CA VAL A 325 -17.27 -0.71 -15.14
C VAL A 325 -16.58 -0.63 -13.78
N ALA A 326 -16.59 -1.71 -13.00
CA ALA A 326 -15.95 -1.77 -11.69
C ALA A 326 -14.43 -1.62 -11.79
N THR A 327 -13.78 -2.35 -12.70
CA THR A 327 -12.33 -2.30 -12.92
C THR A 327 -11.90 -0.96 -13.51
N GLY A 328 -12.69 -0.39 -14.43
CA GLY A 328 -12.45 0.95 -14.97
C GLY A 328 -12.52 2.03 -13.88
N GLY A 329 -13.51 1.96 -12.99
CA GLY A 329 -13.60 2.84 -11.82
C GLY A 329 -12.41 2.69 -10.87
N PHE A 330 -11.97 1.46 -10.60
CA PHE A 330 -10.79 1.17 -9.78
C PHE A 330 -9.51 1.77 -10.40
N LEU A 331 -9.27 1.55 -11.70
CA LEU A 331 -8.10 2.10 -12.39
C LEU A 331 -8.07 3.62 -12.37
N LEU A 332 -9.22 4.27 -12.55
CA LEU A 332 -9.34 5.73 -12.41
C LEU A 332 -9.02 6.20 -10.99
N THR A 333 -9.43 5.46 -9.97
CA THR A 333 -9.17 5.82 -8.56
C THR A 333 -7.69 5.60 -8.19
N VAL A 334 -7.06 4.54 -8.71
CA VAL A 334 -5.62 4.27 -8.47
C VAL A 334 -4.72 5.26 -9.20
N GLY A 335 -5.16 5.73 -10.38
CA GLY A 335 -4.41 6.72 -11.16
C GLY A 335 -4.60 8.17 -10.67
N ALA A 336 -5.55 8.40 -9.75
CA ALA A 336 -5.80 9.69 -9.11
C ALA A 336 -5.16 9.80 -7.73
#